data_adff8d89dc5da54d2fe47ba27ed4ac06
#
_entry.id   adff8d89dc5da54d2fe47ba27ed4ac06
#
_cell.length_a   1.000
_cell.length_b   1.000
_cell.length_c   1.000
_cell.angle_alpha   90.00
_cell.angle_beta   90.00
_cell.angle_gamma   90.00
#
_symmetry.space_group_name_H-M   'P 1'
#
loop_
_entity.id
_entity.type
_entity.pdbx_description
1 polymer ?
#
loop_
_entity_poly.entity_id
_entity_poly.type
_entity_poly.pdbx_seq_one_letter_code
_entity_poly.pdbx_strand_id
1 'polypeptide(L)'
;MAKATPTKKKVDDLTWPEVFDLSKKYLKIPLALLCVEIVYWFITQPSNTLVPIQISEAYIWNLLTNLLYGEGTATLTTNNGWLTQVNLHNENFPGVFNTVGLYVSDECAGVHEMLFISTLILMTDGVSQKLKFKSIVVMCSIVYVLNIVRLLAFYPIALDACAANPNNPSCLTNIWEYHEAIYTWGFLIVLVLMWLVWFWKVGGPSRTIDSTKTKEKSRIIFRKKWETPQFLILLFVALMLASATYSITNNEKAMSAKETLDLCEFSSLATNECMSAQNTWDNAIQTSWSLAAIGLLFATFTIFRYEKRNEDGRWPSDIGNEEE
;
A
#
# COMPACT_ATOMS: atom_id res chain seq x y z
N MET A 1 39.78 48.43 -14.23
CA MET A 1 39.56 46.99 -13.98
C MET A 1 38.14 46.63 -14.31
N ALA A 2 37.91 46.04 -15.47
CA ALA A 2 36.58 45.63 -15.92
C ALA A 2 36.18 44.31 -15.27
N LYS A 3 35.05 44.29 -14.51
CA LYS A 3 34.46 43.07 -13.96
C LYS A 3 33.93 42.19 -15.10
N ALA A 4 34.55 41.06 -15.30
CA ALA A 4 34.06 40.04 -16.22
C ALA A 4 32.66 39.58 -15.78
N THR A 5 31.67 39.79 -16.61
CA THR A 5 30.29 39.27 -16.45
C THR A 5 30.32 37.75 -16.57
N PRO A 6 29.76 37.00 -15.67
CA PRO A 6 29.70 35.52 -15.78
C PRO A 6 28.81 35.17 -16.98
N THR A 7 29.40 34.59 -18.00
CA THR A 7 28.70 34.01 -19.15
C THR A 7 27.72 32.92 -18.66
N LYS A 8 26.41 33.14 -18.87
CA LYS A 8 25.39 32.11 -18.67
C LYS A 8 25.76 30.90 -19.56
N LYS A 9 26.14 29.78 -18.99
CA LYS A 9 26.27 28.50 -19.70
C LYS A 9 24.95 28.21 -20.40
N LYS A 10 24.98 28.02 -21.69
CA LYS A 10 23.84 27.53 -22.46
C LYS A 10 23.44 26.15 -21.96
N VAL A 11 22.16 25.93 -21.79
CA VAL A 11 21.54 24.68 -21.27
C VAL A 11 21.78 23.47 -22.17
N ASP A 12 22.37 23.68 -23.36
CA ASP A 12 22.49 22.66 -24.42
C ASP A 12 23.71 21.72 -24.30
N ASP A 13 24.60 21.92 -23.29
CA ASP A 13 25.87 21.19 -23.19
C ASP A 13 25.99 20.36 -21.90
N LEU A 14 24.95 19.62 -21.54
CA LEU A 14 25.04 18.63 -20.44
C LEU A 14 25.89 17.44 -20.90
N THR A 15 27.01 17.22 -20.25
CA THR A 15 27.83 16.03 -20.46
C THR A 15 27.15 14.76 -19.93
N TRP A 16 27.42 13.61 -20.51
CA TRP A 16 26.86 12.33 -20.07
C TRP A 16 26.98 12.07 -18.55
N PRO A 17 28.10 12.40 -17.88
CA PRO A 17 28.21 12.30 -16.42
C PRO A 17 27.21 13.20 -15.67
N GLU A 18 26.98 14.44 -16.15
CA GLU A 18 26.00 15.37 -15.55
C GLU A 18 24.56 14.89 -15.73
N VAL A 19 24.26 14.29 -16.90
CA VAL A 19 22.95 13.63 -17.15
C VAL A 19 22.78 12.44 -16.20
N PHE A 20 23.82 11.64 -15.98
CA PHE A 20 23.78 10.51 -15.05
C PHE A 20 23.57 10.94 -13.58
N ASP A 21 24.24 12.00 -13.13
CA ASP A 21 24.05 12.53 -11.77
C ASP A 21 22.68 13.17 -11.60
N LEU A 22 22.16 13.83 -12.61
CA LEU A 22 20.81 14.35 -12.63
C LEU A 22 19.78 13.21 -12.59
N SER A 23 19.98 12.17 -13.41
CA SER A 23 19.08 11.01 -13.46
C SER A 23 19.06 10.23 -12.14
N LYS A 24 20.20 10.05 -11.47
CA LYS A 24 20.24 9.42 -10.13
C LYS A 24 19.37 10.16 -9.11
N LYS A 25 19.35 11.49 -9.16
CA LYS A 25 18.54 12.31 -8.26
C LYS A 25 17.05 12.12 -8.52
N TYR A 26 16.64 12.00 -9.79
CA TYR A 26 15.24 11.82 -10.17
C TYR A 26 14.78 10.36 -10.11
N LEU A 27 15.69 9.38 -10.31
CA LEU A 27 15.39 7.94 -10.23
C LEU A 27 15.00 7.49 -8.80
N LYS A 28 15.36 8.25 -7.80
CA LYS A 28 15.04 7.98 -6.40
C LYS A 28 13.54 7.83 -6.15
N ILE A 29 12.69 8.66 -6.78
CA ILE A 29 11.23 8.63 -6.59
C ILE A 29 10.60 7.38 -7.22
N PRO A 30 10.83 7.09 -8.54
CA PRO A 30 10.31 5.85 -9.14
C PRO A 30 10.79 4.58 -8.44
N LEU A 31 12.06 4.56 -7.99
CA LEU A 31 12.59 3.41 -7.26
C LEU A 31 11.92 3.22 -5.90
N ALA A 32 11.68 4.32 -5.17
CA ALA A 32 10.96 4.25 -3.90
C ALA A 32 9.51 3.79 -4.10
N LEU A 33 8.82 4.26 -5.14
CA LEU A 33 7.48 3.80 -5.48
C LEU A 33 7.47 2.31 -5.85
N LEU A 34 8.42 1.85 -6.65
CA LEU A 34 8.57 0.43 -6.97
C LEU A 34 8.80 -0.43 -5.71
N CYS A 35 9.63 0.04 -4.77
CA CYS A 35 9.82 -0.65 -3.50
C CYS A 35 8.52 -0.72 -2.69
N VAL A 36 7.72 0.35 -2.69
CA VAL A 36 6.42 0.39 -2.00
C VAL A 36 5.44 -0.58 -2.65
N GLU A 37 5.39 -0.65 -3.98
CA GLU A 37 4.56 -1.63 -4.70
C GLU A 37 4.93 -3.07 -4.31
N ILE A 38 6.22 -3.38 -4.29
CA ILE A 38 6.69 -4.70 -3.87
C ILE A 38 6.26 -4.99 -2.42
N VAL A 39 6.45 -4.04 -1.51
CA VAL A 39 6.05 -4.19 -0.10
C VAL A 39 4.55 -4.36 0.04
N TYR A 40 3.75 -3.54 -0.67
CA TYR A 40 2.30 -3.64 -0.68
C TYR A 40 1.84 -5.00 -1.21
N TRP A 41 2.39 -5.45 -2.33
CA TRP A 41 2.10 -6.77 -2.89
C TRP A 41 2.40 -7.89 -1.87
N PHE A 42 3.54 -7.83 -1.18
CA PHE A 42 3.86 -8.81 -0.14
C PHE A 42 2.87 -8.79 1.04
N ILE A 43 2.44 -7.62 1.48
CA ILE A 43 1.51 -7.47 2.60
C ILE A 43 0.11 -7.99 2.23
N THR A 44 -0.33 -7.79 0.99
CA THR A 44 -1.67 -8.13 0.52
C THR A 44 -1.80 -9.53 -0.07
N GLN A 45 -0.69 -10.29 -0.23
CA GLN A 45 -0.76 -11.68 -0.69
C GLN A 45 -1.59 -12.58 0.26
N PRO A 46 -1.44 -12.52 1.60
CA PRO A 46 -2.36 -13.22 2.48
C PRO A 46 -3.72 -12.53 2.46
N SER A 47 -4.78 -13.27 2.20
CA SER A 47 -6.14 -12.76 2.32
C SER A 47 -6.37 -12.16 3.73
N ASN A 48 -7.13 -11.07 3.79
CA ASN A 48 -7.56 -10.42 5.03
C ASN A 48 -6.44 -9.76 5.89
N THR A 49 -5.32 -9.38 5.29
CA THR A 49 -4.24 -8.68 6.02
C THR A 49 -4.68 -7.29 6.49
N LEU A 50 -5.53 -6.62 5.74
CA LEU A 50 -6.02 -5.27 6.00
C LEU A 50 -7.40 -5.24 6.70
N VAL A 51 -7.84 -6.36 7.26
CA VAL A 51 -9.15 -6.53 7.93
C VAL A 51 -9.53 -5.39 8.88
N PRO A 52 -8.67 -4.86 9.76
CA PRO A 52 -9.07 -3.77 10.65
C PRO A 52 -9.52 -2.51 9.89
N ILE A 53 -8.87 -2.20 8.78
CA ILE A 53 -9.23 -1.05 7.93
C ILE A 53 -10.50 -1.36 7.17
N GLN A 54 -10.59 -2.53 6.55
CA GLN A 54 -11.78 -3.00 5.82
C GLN A 54 -13.05 -2.99 6.69
N ILE A 55 -12.96 -3.49 7.94
CA ILE A 55 -14.09 -3.45 8.88
C ILE A 55 -14.48 -2.01 9.20
N SER A 56 -13.50 -1.12 9.45
CA SER A 56 -13.78 0.27 9.75
C SER A 56 -14.49 0.97 8.59
N GLU A 57 -14.07 0.70 7.37
CA GLU A 57 -14.69 1.26 6.16
C GLU A 57 -16.08 0.70 5.92
N ALA A 58 -16.25 -0.61 6.00
CA ALA A 58 -17.55 -1.26 5.84
C ALA A 58 -18.57 -0.76 6.88
N TYR A 59 -18.12 -0.59 8.14
CA TYR A 59 -18.97 -0.07 9.21
C TYR A 59 -19.40 1.38 8.94
N ILE A 60 -18.47 2.26 8.59
CA ILE A 60 -18.76 3.67 8.29
C ILE A 60 -19.61 3.77 7.03
N TRP A 61 -19.31 2.99 6.00
CA TRP A 61 -20.10 2.94 4.77
C TRP A 61 -21.54 2.53 5.05
N ASN A 62 -21.76 1.43 5.78
CA ASN A 62 -23.09 0.99 6.20
C ASN A 62 -23.83 2.08 6.99
N LEU A 63 -23.16 2.69 7.99
CA LEU A 63 -23.74 3.75 8.81
C LEU A 63 -24.16 4.97 7.97
N LEU A 64 -23.27 5.46 7.13
CA LEU A 64 -23.52 6.65 6.32
C LEU A 64 -24.55 6.38 5.22
N THR A 65 -24.59 5.19 4.62
CA THR A 65 -25.61 4.82 3.64
C THR A 65 -26.99 4.85 4.29
N ASN A 66 -27.17 4.24 5.46
CA ASN A 66 -28.44 4.26 6.19
C ASN A 66 -28.81 5.68 6.62
N LEU A 67 -27.85 6.52 7.02
CA LEU A 67 -28.11 7.91 7.39
C LEU A 67 -28.57 8.76 6.21
N LEU A 68 -27.98 8.56 5.03
CA LEU A 68 -28.25 9.39 3.83
C LEU A 68 -29.50 8.93 3.06
N TYR A 69 -29.73 7.62 3.00
CA TYR A 69 -30.78 7.05 2.13
C TYR A 69 -31.92 6.36 2.89
N GLY A 70 -31.85 6.31 4.22
CA GLY A 70 -32.88 5.75 5.10
C GLY A 70 -32.47 4.44 5.77
N GLU A 71 -33.04 4.16 6.93
CA GLU A 71 -32.80 2.93 7.69
C GLU A 71 -33.16 1.68 6.88
N GLY A 72 -32.30 0.66 6.94
CA GLY A 72 -32.49 -0.60 6.23
C GLY A 72 -31.98 -0.60 4.77
N THR A 73 -31.50 0.54 4.26
CA THR A 73 -30.90 0.63 2.91
C THR A 73 -29.59 -0.16 2.80
N ALA A 74 -28.86 -0.27 3.89
CA ALA A 74 -27.63 -1.05 3.95
C ALA A 74 -27.62 -1.94 5.21
N THR A 75 -27.07 -3.15 5.08
CA THR A 75 -26.85 -4.07 6.20
C THR A 75 -25.43 -4.60 6.15
N LEU A 76 -24.77 -4.59 7.31
CA LEU A 76 -23.41 -5.12 7.45
C LEU A 76 -23.47 -6.63 7.63
N THR A 77 -22.71 -7.37 6.85
CA THR A 77 -22.65 -8.84 6.87
C THR A 77 -21.20 -9.33 6.86
N THR A 78 -21.02 -10.61 7.09
CA THR A 78 -19.70 -11.24 7.07
C THR A 78 -19.35 -11.74 5.67
N ASN A 79 -18.11 -11.45 5.25
CA ASN A 79 -17.44 -12.10 4.14
C ASN A 79 -16.21 -12.82 4.67
N ASN A 80 -16.06 -14.12 4.41
CA ASN A 80 -14.95 -14.94 4.91
C ASN A 80 -14.71 -14.83 6.43
N GLY A 81 -15.79 -14.72 7.22
CA GLY A 81 -15.73 -14.63 8.69
C GLY A 81 -15.48 -13.22 9.24
N TRP A 82 -15.32 -12.20 8.40
CA TRP A 82 -15.08 -10.82 8.81
C TRP A 82 -16.21 -9.89 8.37
N LEU A 83 -16.54 -8.89 9.18
CA LEU A 83 -17.58 -7.88 8.90
C LEU A 83 -17.09 -6.85 7.87
N THR A 84 -16.85 -7.31 6.65
CA THR A 84 -16.31 -6.49 5.54
C THR A 84 -17.27 -6.34 4.37
N GLN A 85 -18.45 -7.00 4.42
CA GLN A 85 -19.45 -6.92 3.35
C GLN A 85 -20.62 -6.03 3.77
N VAL A 86 -21.05 -5.18 2.86
CA VAL A 86 -22.25 -4.36 2.97
C VAL A 86 -23.25 -4.80 1.90
N ASN A 87 -24.42 -5.21 2.33
CA ASN A 87 -25.53 -5.53 1.45
C ASN A 87 -26.41 -4.28 1.29
N LEU A 88 -26.51 -3.79 0.08
CA LEU A 88 -27.35 -2.64 -0.30
C LEU A 88 -28.72 -3.16 -0.73
N HIS A 89 -29.78 -2.56 -0.21
CA HIS A 89 -31.16 -2.97 -0.45
C HIS A 89 -31.93 -1.89 -1.22
N ASN A 90 -32.65 -2.30 -2.27
CA ASN A 90 -33.60 -1.44 -2.98
C ASN A 90 -34.54 -2.31 -3.82
N GLU A 91 -35.82 -1.92 -3.96
CA GLU A 91 -36.86 -2.64 -4.73
C GLU A 91 -36.49 -2.85 -6.20
N ASN A 92 -35.66 -1.99 -6.77
CA ASN A 92 -35.21 -2.09 -8.17
C ASN A 92 -33.99 -2.99 -8.36
N PHE A 93 -33.36 -3.45 -7.29
CA PHE A 93 -32.18 -4.30 -7.41
C PHE A 93 -32.52 -5.71 -7.82
N PRO A 94 -31.66 -6.36 -8.63
CA PRO A 94 -31.91 -7.71 -9.12
C PRO A 94 -31.83 -8.75 -8.00
N GLY A 95 -32.52 -9.87 -8.21
CA GLY A 95 -32.52 -11.02 -7.32
C GLY A 95 -33.72 -11.09 -6.37
N VAL A 96 -33.88 -12.25 -5.73
CA VAL A 96 -35.04 -12.56 -4.88
C VAL A 96 -35.14 -11.65 -3.65
N PHE A 97 -34.02 -11.16 -3.17
CA PHE A 97 -33.96 -10.31 -1.95
C PHE A 97 -33.77 -8.84 -2.27
N ASN A 98 -33.78 -8.43 -3.55
CA ASN A 98 -33.57 -7.04 -3.98
C ASN A 98 -32.29 -6.44 -3.35
N THR A 99 -31.22 -7.21 -3.36
CA THR A 99 -29.98 -6.93 -2.59
C THR A 99 -28.77 -7.05 -3.46
N VAL A 100 -27.85 -6.09 -3.32
CA VAL A 100 -26.51 -6.12 -3.91
C VAL A 100 -25.49 -6.22 -2.79
N GLY A 101 -24.78 -7.35 -2.72
CA GLY A 101 -23.70 -7.56 -1.75
C GLY A 101 -22.37 -7.09 -2.33
N LEU A 102 -21.74 -6.12 -1.66
CA LEU A 102 -20.40 -5.61 -2.00
C LEU A 102 -19.50 -5.74 -0.79
N TYR A 103 -18.27 -6.19 -0.97
CA TYR A 103 -17.31 -6.29 0.12
C TYR A 103 -16.11 -5.36 -0.10
N VAL A 104 -15.53 -4.88 0.98
CA VAL A 104 -14.31 -4.08 0.96
C VAL A 104 -13.13 -5.05 0.88
N SER A 105 -12.53 -5.17 -0.30
CA SER A 105 -11.31 -5.98 -0.53
C SER A 105 -10.07 -5.24 -0.04
N ASP A 106 -8.92 -5.93 0.02
CA ASP A 106 -7.62 -5.32 0.35
C ASP A 106 -7.26 -4.20 -0.64
N GLU A 107 -7.60 -4.38 -1.90
CA GLU A 107 -7.40 -3.37 -2.95
C GLU A 107 -8.32 -2.15 -2.75
N CYS A 108 -9.51 -2.38 -2.20
CA CYS A 108 -10.49 -1.31 -1.96
C CYS A 108 -10.25 -0.51 -0.68
N ALA A 109 -9.37 -0.97 0.22
CA ALA A 109 -9.13 -0.35 1.52
C ALA A 109 -8.31 0.97 1.47
N GLY A 110 -7.94 1.46 0.29
CA GLY A 110 -7.22 2.73 0.13
C GLY A 110 -5.81 2.78 0.71
N VAL A 111 -5.28 1.65 1.19
CA VAL A 111 -3.95 1.57 1.82
C VAL A 111 -2.85 1.78 0.80
N HIS A 112 -3.03 1.29 -0.42
CA HIS A 112 -2.10 1.50 -1.53
C HIS A 112 -1.92 3.00 -1.81
N GLU A 113 -3.00 3.74 -1.87
CA GLU A 113 -3.03 5.18 -2.08
C GLU A 113 -2.37 5.96 -0.91
N MET A 114 -2.62 5.50 0.32
CA MET A 114 -1.96 6.08 1.51
C MET A 114 -0.45 5.85 1.49
N LEU A 115 0.02 4.69 1.07
CA LEU A 115 1.44 4.38 0.93
C LEU A 115 2.07 5.21 -0.19
N PHE A 116 1.37 5.36 -1.32
CA PHE A 116 1.82 6.14 -2.46
C PHE A 116 2.04 7.62 -2.08
N ILE A 117 1.01 8.28 -1.52
CA ILE A 117 1.12 9.69 -1.11
C ILE A 117 2.17 9.89 -0.01
N SER A 118 2.27 8.96 0.95
CA SER A 118 3.27 8.98 2.00
C SER A 118 4.68 8.93 1.43
N THR A 119 4.91 8.08 0.44
CA THR A 119 6.20 7.95 -0.24
C THR A 119 6.58 9.23 -0.98
N LEU A 120 5.64 9.85 -1.71
CA LEU A 120 5.88 11.13 -2.38
C LEU A 120 6.28 12.22 -1.39
N ILE A 121 5.59 12.31 -0.24
CA ILE A 121 5.91 13.28 0.82
C ILE A 121 7.28 13.00 1.43
N LEU A 122 7.60 11.73 1.73
CA LEU A 122 8.89 11.35 2.32
C LEU A 122 10.06 11.62 1.38
N MET A 123 9.87 11.36 0.08
CA MET A 123 10.91 11.57 -0.94
C MET A 123 11.09 13.04 -1.32
N THR A 124 10.18 13.94 -0.93
CA THR A 124 10.31 15.38 -1.21
C THR A 124 11.41 15.99 -0.34
N ASP A 125 12.44 16.54 -0.99
CA ASP A 125 13.55 17.19 -0.32
C ASP A 125 13.17 18.60 0.20
N GLY A 126 13.93 19.14 1.17
CA GLY A 126 13.77 20.51 1.68
C GLY A 126 12.68 20.71 2.72
N VAL A 127 11.98 19.66 3.14
CA VAL A 127 10.93 19.71 4.17
C VAL A 127 11.39 19.01 5.45
N SER A 128 11.15 19.62 6.61
CA SER A 128 11.52 19.02 7.90
C SER A 128 10.75 17.72 8.16
N GLN A 129 11.40 16.74 8.82
CA GLN A 129 10.78 15.42 9.09
C GLN A 129 9.49 15.54 9.92
N LYS A 130 9.46 16.43 10.92
CA LYS A 130 8.25 16.65 11.73
C LYS A 130 7.05 17.10 10.88
N LEU A 131 7.32 17.98 9.90
CA LEU A 131 6.27 18.47 9.01
C LEU A 131 5.82 17.39 8.01
N LYS A 132 6.76 16.57 7.50
CA LYS A 132 6.42 15.41 6.66
C LYS A 132 5.49 14.46 7.39
N PHE A 133 5.83 14.02 8.61
CA PHE A 133 4.97 13.13 9.38
C PHE A 133 3.57 13.71 9.64
N LYS A 134 3.50 14.98 10.04
CA LYS A 134 2.21 15.65 10.22
C LYS A 134 1.41 15.69 8.93
N SER A 135 2.07 15.97 7.81
CA SER A 135 1.43 16.01 6.49
C SER A 135 0.95 14.62 6.06
N ILE A 136 1.71 13.56 6.31
CA ILE A 136 1.31 12.17 6.02
C ILE A 136 0.04 11.82 6.77
N VAL A 137 -0.04 12.08 8.08
CA VAL A 137 -1.25 11.80 8.87
C VAL A 137 -2.47 12.51 8.27
N VAL A 138 -2.34 13.80 7.94
CA VAL A 138 -3.43 14.58 7.33
C VAL A 138 -3.81 14.02 5.96
N MET A 139 -2.82 13.72 5.10
CA MET A 139 -3.08 13.20 3.74
C MET A 139 -3.70 11.80 3.76
N CYS A 140 -3.21 10.90 4.61
CA CYS A 140 -3.82 9.58 4.79
C CYS A 140 -5.26 9.68 5.30
N SER A 141 -5.55 10.62 6.22
CA SER A 141 -6.92 10.85 6.67
C SER A 141 -7.82 11.36 5.53
N ILE A 142 -7.32 12.23 4.66
CA ILE A 142 -8.06 12.71 3.48
C ILE A 142 -8.31 11.55 2.51
N VAL A 143 -7.30 10.71 2.23
CA VAL A 143 -7.45 9.53 1.35
C VAL A 143 -8.49 8.57 1.93
N TYR A 144 -8.47 8.31 3.23
CA TYR A 144 -9.46 7.48 3.91
C TYR A 144 -10.89 8.01 3.72
N VAL A 145 -11.08 9.32 3.93
CA VAL A 145 -12.39 9.97 3.72
C VAL A 145 -12.83 9.89 2.25
N LEU A 146 -11.92 10.14 1.31
CA LEU A 146 -12.21 10.02 -0.12
C LEU A 146 -12.60 8.58 -0.50
N ASN A 147 -11.98 7.58 0.13
CA ASN A 147 -12.34 6.18 -0.06
C ASN A 147 -13.77 5.90 0.42
N ILE A 148 -14.14 6.40 1.60
CA ILE A 148 -15.53 6.30 2.09
C ILE A 148 -16.52 6.98 1.12
N VAL A 149 -16.20 8.16 0.61
CA VAL A 149 -17.04 8.87 -0.38
C VAL A 149 -17.21 8.03 -1.65
N ARG A 150 -16.16 7.37 -2.11
CA ARG A 150 -16.21 6.43 -3.25
C ARG A 150 -17.17 5.28 -2.98
N LEU A 151 -17.09 4.65 -1.80
CA LEU A 151 -17.98 3.56 -1.42
C LEU A 151 -19.44 4.02 -1.33
N LEU A 152 -19.69 5.20 -0.79
CA LEU A 152 -21.04 5.79 -0.73
C LEU A 152 -21.66 6.03 -2.10
N ALA A 153 -20.84 6.33 -3.12
CA ALA A 153 -21.32 6.57 -4.47
C ALA A 153 -21.88 5.30 -5.15
N PHE A 154 -21.54 4.10 -4.67
CA PHE A 154 -22.08 2.86 -5.26
C PHE A 154 -23.61 2.77 -5.15
N TYR A 155 -24.20 3.21 -4.04
CA TYR A 155 -25.65 3.13 -3.88
C TYR A 155 -26.44 3.96 -4.90
N PRO A 156 -26.20 5.28 -5.06
CA PRO A 156 -26.93 6.07 -6.04
C PRO A 156 -26.66 5.65 -7.49
N ILE A 157 -25.44 5.19 -7.80
CA ILE A 157 -25.11 4.67 -9.14
C ILE A 157 -25.91 3.40 -9.44
N ALA A 158 -25.97 2.46 -8.47
CA ALA A 158 -26.75 1.25 -8.60
C ALA A 158 -28.25 1.58 -8.74
N LEU A 159 -28.74 2.51 -7.92
CA LEU A 159 -30.15 2.91 -7.93
C LEU A 159 -30.55 3.50 -9.29
N ASP A 160 -29.77 4.45 -9.81
CA ASP A 160 -30.06 5.10 -11.09
C ASP A 160 -30.02 4.09 -12.25
N ALA A 161 -29.00 3.23 -12.28
CA ALA A 161 -28.87 2.21 -13.32
C ALA A 161 -29.97 1.15 -13.28
N CYS A 162 -30.36 0.67 -12.07
CA CYS A 162 -31.39 -0.36 -11.93
C CYS A 162 -32.81 0.19 -12.00
N ALA A 163 -33.02 1.48 -11.73
CA ALA A 163 -34.31 2.11 -11.92
C ALA A 163 -34.76 2.13 -13.40
N ALA A 164 -33.81 2.22 -14.32
CA ALA A 164 -34.10 2.17 -15.77
C ALA A 164 -34.55 0.75 -16.24
N ASN A 165 -34.03 -0.32 -15.62
CA ASN A 165 -34.37 -1.71 -15.93
C ASN A 165 -34.44 -2.53 -14.64
N PRO A 166 -35.57 -2.47 -13.91
CA PRO A 166 -35.71 -3.18 -12.64
C PRO A 166 -35.51 -4.70 -12.79
N ASN A 167 -34.88 -5.31 -11.81
CA ASN A 167 -34.59 -6.76 -11.76
C ASN A 167 -33.68 -7.32 -12.86
N ASN A 168 -33.05 -6.48 -13.67
CA ASN A 168 -32.09 -6.92 -14.66
C ASN A 168 -30.67 -6.95 -14.04
N PRO A 169 -29.99 -8.12 -13.97
CA PRO A 169 -28.63 -8.21 -13.42
C PRO A 169 -27.61 -7.31 -14.12
N SER A 170 -27.82 -7.00 -15.40
CA SER A 170 -26.89 -6.13 -16.15
C SER A 170 -26.89 -4.66 -15.67
N CYS A 171 -27.89 -4.23 -14.88
CA CYS A 171 -27.90 -2.88 -14.33
C CYS A 171 -26.72 -2.60 -13.39
N LEU A 172 -26.15 -3.65 -12.79
CA LEU A 172 -24.98 -3.54 -11.90
C LEU A 172 -23.66 -3.30 -12.64
N THR A 173 -23.63 -3.42 -13.97
CA THR A 173 -22.43 -3.16 -14.78
C THR A 173 -21.88 -1.77 -14.54
N ASN A 174 -22.75 -0.76 -14.40
CA ASN A 174 -22.35 0.63 -14.14
C ASN A 174 -21.56 0.80 -12.84
N ILE A 175 -21.80 -0.01 -11.81
CA ILE A 175 -21.02 0.01 -10.57
C ILE A 175 -19.57 -0.42 -10.87
N TRP A 176 -19.39 -1.47 -11.67
CA TRP A 176 -18.07 -1.99 -12.01
C TRP A 176 -17.30 -1.03 -12.93
N GLU A 177 -17.97 -0.43 -13.91
CA GLU A 177 -17.37 0.60 -14.77
C GLU A 177 -16.92 1.82 -13.94
N TYR A 178 -17.76 2.28 -13.01
CA TYR A 178 -17.40 3.35 -12.08
C TYR A 178 -16.22 2.95 -11.20
N HIS A 179 -16.25 1.75 -10.62
CA HIS A 179 -15.17 1.24 -9.78
C HIS A 179 -13.84 1.19 -10.53
N GLU A 180 -13.85 0.63 -11.74
CA GLU A 180 -12.67 0.52 -12.60
C GLU A 180 -12.12 1.91 -13.00
N ALA A 181 -12.99 2.83 -13.40
CA ALA A 181 -12.60 4.18 -13.80
C ALA A 181 -11.96 4.96 -12.64
N ILE A 182 -12.55 4.88 -11.44
CA ILE A 182 -11.98 5.54 -10.25
C ILE A 182 -10.68 4.86 -9.80
N TYR A 183 -10.61 3.54 -9.83
CA TYR A 183 -9.43 2.80 -9.44
C TYR A 183 -8.25 3.05 -10.40
N THR A 184 -8.50 3.01 -11.72
CA THR A 184 -7.44 3.12 -12.73
C THR A 184 -6.91 4.55 -12.86
N TRP A 185 -7.79 5.55 -12.87
CA TRP A 185 -7.44 6.94 -13.19
C TRP A 185 -7.74 7.93 -12.09
N GLY A 186 -8.89 7.77 -11.41
CA GLY A 186 -9.41 8.76 -10.49
C GLY A 186 -8.48 9.01 -9.31
N PHE A 187 -8.06 7.96 -8.63
CA PHE A 187 -7.17 8.08 -7.48
C PHE A 187 -5.80 8.61 -7.86
N LEU A 188 -5.20 8.14 -8.95
CA LEU A 188 -3.88 8.62 -9.39
C LEU A 188 -3.88 10.13 -9.62
N ILE A 189 -4.89 10.65 -10.33
CA ILE A 189 -5.03 12.09 -10.60
C ILE A 189 -5.21 12.85 -9.28
N VAL A 190 -6.07 12.39 -8.40
CA VAL A 190 -6.34 13.04 -7.11
C VAL A 190 -5.09 13.05 -6.23
N LEU A 191 -4.34 11.94 -6.14
CA LEU A 191 -3.11 11.85 -5.35
C LEU A 191 -2.03 12.78 -5.86
N VAL A 192 -1.84 12.86 -7.18
CA VAL A 192 -0.88 13.79 -7.79
C VAL A 192 -1.28 15.23 -7.52
N LEU A 193 -2.55 15.58 -7.67
CA LEU A 193 -3.05 16.92 -7.35
C LEU A 193 -2.89 17.27 -5.86
N MET A 194 -3.21 16.35 -4.97
CA MET A 194 -3.02 16.52 -3.53
C MET A 194 -1.55 16.77 -3.18
N TRP A 195 -0.64 15.97 -3.79
CA TRP A 195 0.80 16.16 -3.60
C TRP A 195 1.28 17.51 -4.16
N LEU A 196 0.83 17.91 -5.35
CA LEU A 196 1.18 19.21 -5.94
C LEU A 196 0.72 20.40 -5.08
N VAL A 197 -0.52 20.35 -4.58
CA VAL A 197 -1.07 21.40 -3.68
C VAL A 197 -0.28 21.45 -2.37
N TRP A 198 0.03 20.29 -1.79
CA TRP A 198 0.86 20.19 -0.60
C TRP A 198 2.27 20.71 -0.85
N PHE A 199 2.90 20.28 -1.96
CA PHE A 199 4.24 20.73 -2.33
C PHE A 199 4.28 22.25 -2.51
N TRP A 200 3.28 22.83 -3.15
CA TRP A 200 3.19 24.29 -3.31
C TRP A 200 3.06 25.01 -1.96
N LYS A 201 2.17 24.55 -1.08
CA LYS A 201 1.91 25.22 0.21
C LYS A 201 3.03 25.02 1.24
N VAL A 202 3.64 23.83 1.27
CA VAL A 202 4.54 23.40 2.34
C VAL A 202 5.97 23.25 1.87
N GLY A 203 6.19 22.70 0.67
CA GLY A 203 7.49 22.34 0.11
C GLY A 203 8.08 23.37 -0.83
N GLY A 204 7.35 24.31 -1.34
CA GLY A 204 7.65 25.25 -2.44
C GLY A 204 9.11 25.51 -2.82
N PRO A 205 9.36 25.99 -4.01
CA PRO A 205 10.73 26.13 -4.59
C PRO A 205 11.70 26.93 -3.72
N SER A 206 11.18 27.82 -2.88
CA SER A 206 11.99 28.67 -1.97
C SER A 206 12.66 27.89 -0.82
N ARG A 207 12.12 26.72 -0.44
CA ARG A 207 12.68 25.87 0.64
C ARG A 207 13.71 24.85 0.15
N THR A 208 13.71 24.55 -1.14
CA THR A 208 14.69 23.64 -1.75
C THR A 208 16.09 24.28 -1.80
N ILE A 209 16.18 25.60 -1.75
CA ILE A 209 17.45 26.33 -1.77
C ILE A 209 18.20 26.18 -0.44
N ASP A 210 17.49 26.07 0.69
CA ASP A 210 18.10 25.89 2.00
C ASP A 210 18.48 24.43 2.31
N SER A 211 17.93 23.46 1.59
CA SER A 211 18.21 22.03 1.79
C SER A 211 19.63 21.61 1.42
N THR A 212 20.29 22.36 0.55
CA THR A 212 21.70 22.14 0.21
C THR A 212 22.66 22.39 1.38
N LYS A 213 22.20 23.10 2.44
CA LYS A 213 22.99 23.37 3.65
C LYS A 213 22.72 22.38 4.79
N THR A 214 21.66 21.57 4.73
CA THR A 214 21.42 20.54 5.74
C THR A 214 22.26 19.32 5.40
N LYS A 215 23.50 19.29 5.89
CA LYS A 215 24.37 18.10 5.83
C LYS A 215 23.56 16.92 6.34
N GLU A 216 23.53 15.85 5.57
CA GLU A 216 22.86 14.60 5.98
C GLU A 216 23.35 14.21 7.39
N LYS A 217 22.41 14.22 8.36
CA LYS A 217 22.71 13.87 9.74
C LYS A 217 22.68 12.37 10.00
N SER A 218 22.26 11.59 9.00
CA SER A 218 22.08 10.15 9.12
C SER A 218 22.21 9.48 7.78
N ARG A 219 22.76 8.26 7.78
CA ARG A 219 22.83 7.40 6.59
C ARG A 219 22.56 5.95 6.97
N ILE A 220 22.08 5.16 6.00
CA ILE A 220 21.96 3.71 6.10
C ILE A 220 23.17 3.12 5.39
N ILE A 221 23.90 2.26 6.07
CA ILE A 221 25.08 1.58 5.53
C ILE A 221 24.92 0.07 5.61
N PHE A 222 25.57 -0.63 4.69
CA PHE A 222 25.70 -2.07 4.76
C PHE A 222 26.71 -2.43 5.88
N ARG A 223 26.33 -3.37 6.77
CA ARG A 223 27.18 -3.81 7.88
C ARG A 223 28.36 -4.63 7.34
N LYS A 224 29.58 -4.11 7.52
CA LYS A 224 30.82 -4.78 7.07
C LYS A 224 31.34 -5.77 8.11
N LYS A 225 31.28 -5.43 9.40
CA LYS A 225 31.72 -6.31 10.50
C LYS A 225 30.52 -7.00 11.10
N TRP A 226 30.58 -8.32 11.20
CA TRP A 226 29.53 -9.19 11.72
C TRP A 226 29.96 -9.80 13.03
N GLU A 227 29.11 -9.71 14.03
CA GLU A 227 29.30 -10.29 15.34
C GLU A 227 28.40 -11.52 15.52
N THR A 228 28.68 -12.34 16.52
CA THR A 228 27.91 -13.57 16.82
C THR A 228 26.40 -13.34 16.86
N PRO A 229 25.85 -12.27 17.51
CA PRO A 229 24.42 -12.05 17.56
C PRO A 229 23.78 -11.90 16.16
N GLN A 230 24.45 -11.24 15.21
CA GLN A 230 23.91 -11.06 13.86
C GLN A 230 23.83 -12.40 13.10
N PHE A 231 24.82 -13.27 13.28
CA PHE A 231 24.77 -14.63 12.69
C PHE A 231 23.63 -15.44 13.27
N LEU A 232 23.36 -15.35 14.59
CA LEU A 232 22.24 -16.01 15.22
C LEU A 232 20.88 -15.51 14.69
N ILE A 233 20.75 -14.19 14.47
CA ILE A 233 19.53 -13.62 13.87
C ILE A 233 19.37 -14.11 12.43
N LEU A 234 20.42 -14.15 11.62
CA LEU A 234 20.34 -14.68 10.26
C LEU A 234 20.00 -16.17 10.22
N LEU A 235 20.54 -16.96 11.15
CA LEU A 235 20.16 -18.35 11.29
C LEU A 235 18.66 -18.48 11.65
N PHE A 236 18.18 -17.67 12.56
CA PHE A 236 16.75 -17.63 12.89
C PHE A 236 15.88 -17.22 11.67
N VAL A 237 16.32 -16.22 10.90
CA VAL A 237 15.67 -15.83 9.63
C VAL A 237 15.64 -17.00 8.64
N ALA A 238 16.75 -17.72 8.49
CA ALA A 238 16.82 -18.90 7.62
C ALA A 238 15.82 -19.99 8.05
N LEU A 239 15.70 -20.24 9.38
CA LEU A 239 14.73 -21.17 9.93
C LEU A 239 13.29 -20.71 9.67
N MET A 240 12.98 -19.41 9.81
CA MET A 240 11.66 -18.86 9.50
C MET A 240 11.31 -19.03 8.02
N LEU A 241 12.25 -18.75 7.10
CA LEU A 241 12.04 -18.92 5.67
C LEU A 241 11.87 -20.40 5.30
N ALA A 242 12.67 -21.29 5.92
CA ALA A 242 12.52 -22.74 5.72
C ALA A 242 11.14 -23.23 6.23
N SER A 243 10.69 -22.74 7.39
CA SER A 243 9.37 -23.06 7.93
C SER A 243 8.24 -22.52 7.04
N ALA A 244 8.38 -21.30 6.52
CA ALA A 244 7.44 -20.74 5.55
C ALA A 244 7.33 -21.60 4.29
N THR A 245 8.45 -22.02 3.74
CA THR A 245 8.48 -22.89 2.56
C THR A 245 7.86 -24.26 2.87
N TYR A 246 8.21 -24.87 4.01
CA TYR A 246 7.66 -26.14 4.43
C TYR A 246 6.14 -26.11 4.59
N SER A 247 5.59 -25.02 5.13
CA SER A 247 4.15 -24.84 5.33
C SER A 247 3.34 -24.89 4.03
N ILE A 248 3.93 -24.50 2.89
CA ILE A 248 3.25 -24.51 1.58
C ILE A 248 3.56 -25.79 0.79
N THR A 249 4.76 -26.37 0.95
CA THR A 249 5.22 -27.45 0.08
C THR A 249 5.08 -28.85 0.67
N ASN A 250 5.20 -28.99 2.00
CA ASN A 250 5.28 -30.30 2.67
C ASN A 250 4.27 -30.49 3.79
N ASN A 251 3.41 -29.48 4.07
CA ASN A 251 2.36 -29.66 5.06
C ASN A 251 1.22 -30.49 4.46
N GLU A 252 1.03 -31.72 4.93
CA GLU A 252 0.02 -32.66 4.39
C GLU A 252 -1.38 -32.05 4.38
N LYS A 253 -1.76 -31.30 5.42
CA LYS A 253 -3.09 -30.67 5.50
C LYS A 253 -3.26 -29.59 4.44
N ALA A 254 -2.23 -28.77 4.22
CA ALA A 254 -2.27 -27.71 3.21
C ALA A 254 -2.26 -28.31 1.79
N MET A 255 -1.48 -29.34 1.56
CA MET A 255 -1.42 -30.01 0.26
C MET A 255 -2.72 -30.75 -0.08
N SER A 256 -3.31 -31.48 0.87
CA SER A 256 -4.61 -32.12 0.65
C SER A 256 -5.74 -31.10 0.42
N ALA A 257 -5.69 -29.95 1.13
CA ALA A 257 -6.63 -28.86 0.90
C ALA A 257 -6.48 -28.29 -0.52
N LYS A 258 -5.24 -28.11 -1.00
CA LYS A 258 -4.98 -27.65 -2.37
C LYS A 258 -5.50 -28.63 -3.42
N GLU A 259 -5.25 -29.94 -3.26
CA GLU A 259 -5.80 -30.97 -4.16
C GLU A 259 -7.33 -30.94 -4.18
N THR A 260 -7.97 -30.75 -3.02
CA THR A 260 -9.42 -30.62 -2.94
C THR A 260 -9.91 -29.37 -3.68
N LEU A 261 -9.20 -28.24 -3.58
CA LEU A 261 -9.52 -27.01 -4.29
C LEU A 261 -9.40 -27.16 -5.81
N ASP A 262 -8.35 -27.82 -6.29
CA ASP A 262 -8.17 -28.09 -7.73
C ASP A 262 -9.33 -28.92 -8.27
N LEU A 263 -9.85 -29.89 -7.48
CA LEU A 263 -11.04 -30.66 -7.84
C LEU A 263 -12.32 -29.81 -7.80
N CYS A 264 -12.45 -28.90 -6.83
CA CYS A 264 -13.59 -27.99 -6.72
C CYS A 264 -13.68 -27.02 -7.90
N GLU A 265 -12.54 -26.48 -8.33
CA GLU A 265 -12.45 -25.58 -9.48
C GLU A 265 -12.88 -26.31 -10.77
N PHE A 266 -12.40 -27.53 -10.95
CA PHE A 266 -12.76 -28.35 -12.10
C PHE A 266 -14.25 -28.72 -12.14
N SER A 267 -14.87 -28.97 -10.98
CA SER A 267 -16.27 -29.41 -10.88
C SER A 267 -17.29 -28.28 -10.82
N SER A 268 -16.84 -27.02 -10.64
CA SER A 268 -17.68 -25.83 -10.42
C SER A 268 -18.68 -25.98 -9.25
N LEU A 269 -18.37 -26.83 -8.27
CA LEU A 269 -19.22 -27.14 -7.13
C LEU A 269 -18.79 -26.34 -5.89
N ALA A 270 -19.66 -25.48 -5.40
CA ALA A 270 -19.48 -24.78 -4.13
C ALA A 270 -20.03 -25.66 -2.98
N THR A 271 -19.26 -26.63 -2.50
CA THR A 271 -19.60 -27.46 -1.36
C THR A 271 -18.96 -26.92 -0.07
N ASN A 272 -19.48 -27.36 1.10
CA ASN A 272 -18.86 -27.03 2.39
C ASN A 272 -17.41 -27.55 2.50
N GLU A 273 -17.10 -28.66 1.80
CA GLU A 273 -15.75 -29.21 1.73
C GLU A 273 -14.80 -28.27 0.98
N CYS A 274 -15.25 -27.68 -0.14
CA CYS A 274 -14.49 -26.71 -0.90
C CYS A 274 -14.20 -25.45 -0.07
N MET A 275 -15.19 -24.95 0.68
CA MET A 275 -14.99 -23.81 1.56
C MET A 275 -14.02 -24.11 2.72
N SER A 276 -14.09 -25.31 3.30
CA SER A 276 -13.16 -25.75 4.35
C SER A 276 -11.74 -25.92 3.81
N ALA A 277 -11.59 -26.46 2.60
CA ALA A 277 -10.30 -26.58 1.91
C ALA A 277 -9.72 -25.21 1.60
N GLN A 278 -10.53 -24.26 1.09
CA GLN A 278 -10.12 -22.89 0.85
C GLN A 278 -9.57 -22.24 2.13
N ASN A 279 -10.32 -22.29 3.21
CA ASN A 279 -9.87 -21.73 4.48
C ASN A 279 -8.56 -22.34 4.99
N THR A 280 -8.38 -23.65 4.81
CA THR A 280 -7.16 -24.36 5.23
C THR A 280 -5.96 -23.95 4.39
N TRP A 281 -6.13 -23.83 3.08
CA TRP A 281 -5.09 -23.39 2.17
C TRP A 281 -4.71 -21.92 2.39
N ASP A 282 -5.69 -21.04 2.53
CA ASP A 282 -5.48 -19.61 2.80
C ASP A 282 -4.74 -19.38 4.13
N ASN A 283 -5.09 -20.13 5.17
CA ASN A 283 -4.36 -20.08 6.45
C ASN A 283 -2.91 -20.53 6.31
N ALA A 284 -2.62 -21.56 5.50
CA ALA A 284 -1.26 -22.00 5.25
C ALA A 284 -0.45 -20.94 4.48
N ILE A 285 -1.05 -20.33 3.46
CA ILE A 285 -0.45 -19.22 2.71
C ILE A 285 -0.21 -18.03 3.63
N GLN A 286 -1.20 -17.61 4.42
CA GLN A 286 -1.08 -16.49 5.34
C GLN A 286 0.05 -16.70 6.36
N THR A 287 0.14 -17.90 6.94
CA THR A 287 1.22 -18.25 7.86
C THR A 287 2.57 -18.16 7.19
N SER A 288 2.71 -18.70 5.98
CA SER A 288 3.96 -18.69 5.22
C SER A 288 4.40 -17.27 4.87
N TRP A 289 3.50 -16.43 4.37
CA TRP A 289 3.81 -15.04 4.05
C TRP A 289 4.15 -14.22 5.28
N SER A 290 3.46 -14.43 6.39
CA SER A 290 3.75 -13.76 7.66
C SER A 290 5.15 -14.10 8.16
N LEU A 291 5.54 -15.37 8.12
CA LEU A 291 6.89 -15.82 8.50
C LEU A 291 7.95 -15.25 7.56
N ALA A 292 7.70 -15.26 6.25
CA ALA A 292 8.62 -14.71 5.26
C ALA A 292 8.79 -13.19 5.43
N ALA A 293 7.71 -12.45 5.62
CA ALA A 293 7.74 -11.00 5.81
C ALA A 293 8.50 -10.61 7.09
N ILE A 294 8.23 -11.27 8.20
CA ILE A 294 8.95 -11.06 9.47
C ILE A 294 10.43 -11.42 9.31
N GLY A 295 10.73 -12.55 8.68
CA GLY A 295 12.10 -12.97 8.41
C GLY A 295 12.87 -11.94 7.59
N LEU A 296 12.31 -11.45 6.48
CA LEU A 296 12.91 -10.42 5.63
C LEU A 296 13.12 -9.11 6.40
N LEU A 297 12.18 -8.73 7.26
CA LEU A 297 12.31 -7.53 8.10
C LEU A 297 13.50 -7.66 9.06
N PHE A 298 13.63 -8.78 9.77
CA PHE A 298 14.77 -9.04 10.63
C PHE A 298 16.10 -9.09 9.84
N ALA A 299 16.12 -9.72 8.66
CA ALA A 299 17.29 -9.73 7.78
C ALA A 299 17.70 -8.29 7.40
N THR A 300 16.75 -7.46 7.02
CA THR A 300 17.01 -6.07 6.63
C THR A 300 17.63 -5.28 7.77
N PHE A 301 17.07 -5.34 8.98
CA PHE A 301 17.63 -4.66 10.15
C PHE A 301 19.00 -5.22 10.57
N THR A 302 19.28 -6.49 10.28
CA THR A 302 20.56 -7.11 10.60
C THR A 302 21.63 -6.71 9.60
N ILE A 303 21.30 -6.68 8.30
CA ILE A 303 22.21 -6.37 7.21
C ILE A 303 22.53 -4.88 7.15
N PHE A 304 21.53 -4.03 7.36
CA PHE A 304 21.67 -2.59 7.29
C PHE A 304 21.83 -1.99 8.68
N ARG A 305 22.75 -1.03 8.79
CA ARG A 305 22.96 -0.25 10.00
C ARG A 305 22.62 1.21 9.74
N TYR A 306 21.86 1.77 10.66
CA TYR A 306 21.57 3.20 10.67
C TYR A 306 22.67 3.93 11.44
N GLU A 307 23.37 4.85 10.78
CA GLU A 307 24.38 5.69 11.39
C GLU A 307 23.95 7.15 11.46
N LYS A 308 24.23 7.77 12.59
CA LYS A 308 24.13 9.22 12.77
C LYS A 308 25.54 9.83 12.78
N ARG A 309 25.67 11.03 12.23
CA ARG A 309 26.90 11.81 12.36
C ARG A 309 27.15 12.16 13.82
N ASN A 310 28.39 12.00 14.24
CA ASN A 310 28.86 12.49 15.54
C ASN A 310 28.82 14.04 15.60
N GLU A 311 28.92 14.61 16.80
CA GLU A 311 28.94 16.06 17.01
C GLU A 311 30.07 16.73 16.21
N ASP A 312 31.19 16.04 16.02
CA ASP A 312 32.34 16.46 15.21
C ASP A 312 32.09 16.40 13.70
N GLY A 313 30.90 15.98 13.26
CA GLY A 313 30.53 15.88 11.85
C GLY A 313 31.12 14.68 11.11
N ARG A 314 31.77 13.73 11.80
CA ARG A 314 32.32 12.48 11.25
C ARG A 314 31.33 11.33 11.37
N TRP A 315 31.47 10.33 10.48
CA TRP A 315 30.68 9.11 10.56
C TRP A 315 31.40 8.06 11.41
N PRO A 316 30.71 7.36 12.33
CA PRO A 316 31.33 6.32 13.16
C PRO A 316 32.04 5.22 12.37
N SER A 317 31.53 4.86 11.18
CA SER A 317 32.16 3.86 10.32
C SER A 317 33.46 4.34 9.64
N ASP A 318 33.65 5.65 9.48
CA ASP A 318 34.85 6.20 8.86
C ASP A 318 36.01 6.23 9.87
N ILE A 319 35.69 6.37 11.17
CA ILE A 319 36.68 6.41 12.27
C ILE A 319 37.29 5.01 12.49
N GLY A 320 36.52 3.95 12.38
CA GLY A 320 37.01 2.57 12.57
C GLY A 320 37.89 2.03 11.43
N ASN A 321 37.98 2.73 10.30
CA ASN A 321 38.87 2.36 9.19
C ASN A 321 40.21 3.06 9.25
N GLU A 322 40.39 4.06 10.16
CA GLU A 322 41.71 4.74 10.37
C GLU A 322 42.56 4.04 11.44
N GLU A 323 42.01 3.08 12.18
CA GLU A 323 42.70 2.32 13.24
C GLU A 323 43.13 0.90 12.82
N GLU A 324 42.85 0.45 11.59
CA GLU A 324 43.37 -0.79 10.97
C GLU A 324 44.46 -0.47 9.95
#